data_9eafd8b7afdc1234eef3e208e9569117
#
_entry.id   9eafd8b7afdc1234eef3e208e9569117
#
_cell.length_a   1.000
_cell.length_b   1.000
_cell.length_c   1.000
_cell.angle_alpha   90.00
_cell.angle_beta   90.00
_cell.angle_gamma   90.00
#
_symmetry.space_group_name_H-M   'P 1'
#
loop_
_entity.id
_entity.type
_entity.pdbx_description
1 polymer ?
#
loop_
_entity_poly.entity_id
_entity_poly.type
_entity_poly.pdbx_seq_one_letter_code
_entity_poly.pdbx_strand_id
1 'polypeptide(L)'
;MKKKLELSNVTLLSATSSEMDAAQISMRISLHNIKFGKSKLLCSSLPKQKYPDIEYVSIPPLNSVDSYNQLIFQDLHKYFETSHCLIVQADSFVVNSDLWKKEFLEYDYIGGPWPDKIQVRPNLLLDLKKNPVGNGGFSLRSRKLTETTAKIN
;
A
#
# COMPACT_ATOMS: atom_id res chain seq x y z
N MET A 1 -3.56 3.86 -28.35
CA MET A 1 -3.36 3.86 -26.88
C MET A 1 -3.53 2.44 -26.36
N LYS A 2 -2.59 1.95 -25.56
CA LYS A 2 -2.72 0.62 -24.92
C LYS A 2 -3.89 0.65 -23.94
N LYS A 3 -4.75 -0.40 -23.95
CA LYS A 3 -5.86 -0.51 -23.01
C LYS A 3 -5.28 -0.66 -21.60
N LYS A 4 -5.80 0.12 -20.63
CA LYS A 4 -5.41 -0.02 -19.23
C LYS A 4 -5.83 -1.38 -18.69
N LEU A 5 -5.02 -1.95 -17.80
CA LEU A 5 -5.39 -3.12 -17.00
C LEU A 5 -6.54 -2.72 -16.05
N GLU A 6 -7.61 -3.49 -16.06
CA GLU A 6 -8.78 -3.24 -15.19
C GLU A 6 -8.69 -4.10 -13.91
N LEU A 7 -8.58 -3.43 -12.76
CA LEU A 7 -8.53 -4.05 -11.44
C LEU A 7 -9.63 -3.48 -10.53
N SER A 8 -10.89 -3.69 -10.94
CA SER A 8 -12.07 -3.17 -10.23
C SER A 8 -12.22 -3.69 -8.79
N ASN A 9 -11.61 -4.83 -8.49
CA ASN A 9 -11.62 -5.48 -7.17
C ASN A 9 -10.38 -5.15 -6.32
N VAL A 10 -9.55 -4.20 -6.75
CA VAL A 10 -8.39 -3.71 -5.99
C VAL A 10 -8.51 -2.21 -5.77
N THR A 11 -8.30 -1.76 -4.54
CA THR A 11 -8.12 -0.34 -4.19
C THR A 11 -6.63 0.00 -4.17
N LEU A 12 -6.21 1.02 -4.94
CA LEU A 12 -4.89 1.62 -4.77
C LEU A 12 -4.91 2.52 -3.55
N LEU A 13 -3.97 2.35 -2.62
CA LEU A 13 -3.94 3.08 -1.37
C LEU A 13 -2.54 3.57 -1.04
N SER A 14 -2.44 4.82 -0.60
CA SER A 14 -1.23 5.37 0.00
C SER A 14 -1.60 6.09 1.30
N ALA A 15 -0.66 6.19 2.24
CA ALA A 15 -0.86 6.91 3.49
C ALA A 15 0.40 7.72 3.81
N THR A 16 0.22 9.03 4.09
CA THR A 16 1.33 9.93 4.42
C THR A 16 0.88 11.12 5.25
N SER A 17 1.80 11.65 6.07
CA SER A 17 1.63 12.95 6.76
C SER A 17 2.68 13.98 6.36
N SER A 18 3.72 13.60 5.62
CA SER A 18 4.87 14.47 5.30
C SER A 18 5.19 14.54 3.82
N GLU A 19 5.07 13.42 3.08
CA GLU A 19 5.55 13.32 1.70
C GLU A 19 4.40 13.31 0.68
N MET A 20 3.54 14.31 0.79
CA MET A 20 2.30 14.39 0.03
C MET A 20 2.50 14.36 -1.49
N ASP A 21 3.40 15.21 -2.00
CA ASP A 21 3.61 15.33 -3.44
C ASP A 21 4.23 14.05 -4.02
N ALA A 22 5.19 13.44 -3.31
CA ALA A 22 5.80 12.19 -3.73
C ALA A 22 4.78 11.03 -3.71
N ALA A 23 3.93 10.95 -2.69
CA ALA A 23 2.86 9.96 -2.62
C ALA A 23 1.85 10.11 -3.76
N GLN A 24 1.45 11.34 -4.09
CA GLN A 24 0.58 11.61 -5.24
C GLN A 24 1.23 11.20 -6.57
N ILE A 25 2.51 11.50 -6.77
CA ILE A 25 3.25 11.10 -7.98
C ILE A 25 3.31 9.58 -8.09
N SER A 26 3.65 8.87 -7.02
CA SER A 26 3.69 7.42 -6.94
C SER A 26 2.34 6.78 -7.34
N MET A 27 1.24 7.30 -6.77
CA MET A 27 -0.10 6.84 -7.12
C MET A 27 -0.43 7.12 -8.60
N ARG A 28 -0.12 8.29 -9.11
CA ARG A 28 -0.39 8.64 -10.52
C ARG A 28 0.40 7.82 -11.52
N ILE A 29 1.65 7.48 -11.22
CA ILE A 29 2.43 6.54 -12.03
C ILE A 29 1.71 5.18 -12.08
N SER A 30 1.23 4.69 -10.94
CA SER A 30 0.48 3.43 -10.86
C SER A 30 -0.85 3.49 -11.63
N LEU A 31 -1.55 4.61 -11.57
CA LEU A 31 -2.82 4.87 -12.29
C LEU A 31 -2.64 5.05 -13.81
N HIS A 32 -1.41 5.27 -14.28
CA HIS A 32 -1.17 5.51 -15.72
C HIS A 32 -1.62 4.33 -16.58
N ASN A 33 -1.29 3.11 -16.17
CA ASN A 33 -1.57 1.88 -16.93
C ASN A 33 -2.64 0.98 -16.30
N ILE A 34 -3.12 1.33 -15.10
CA ILE A 34 -4.09 0.52 -14.36
C ILE A 34 -5.30 1.40 -13.98
N LYS A 35 -6.49 0.82 -14.15
CA LYS A 35 -7.73 1.34 -13.62
C LYS A 35 -8.14 0.50 -12.41
N PHE A 36 -7.90 1.03 -11.23
CA PHE A 36 -8.31 0.42 -9.97
C PHE A 36 -9.79 0.66 -9.69
N GLY A 37 -10.39 -0.15 -8.81
CA GLY A 37 -11.76 0.05 -8.35
C GLY A 37 -11.94 1.37 -7.59
N LYS A 38 -10.95 1.72 -6.76
CA LYS A 38 -10.81 3.00 -6.07
C LYS A 38 -9.33 3.36 -5.97
N SER A 39 -9.04 4.66 -5.77
CA SER A 39 -7.70 5.15 -5.43
C SER A 39 -7.82 6.16 -4.31
N LYS A 40 -7.19 5.87 -3.17
CA LYS A 40 -7.33 6.67 -1.95
C LYS A 40 -5.97 7.07 -1.40
N LEU A 41 -5.82 8.36 -1.10
CA LEU A 41 -4.68 8.88 -0.36
C LEU A 41 -5.14 9.27 1.05
N LEU A 42 -4.69 8.51 2.04
CA LEU A 42 -4.93 8.78 3.45
C LEU A 42 -3.91 9.83 3.91
N CYS A 43 -4.39 10.98 4.36
CA CYS A 43 -3.51 12.10 4.70
C CYS A 43 -4.02 12.91 5.89
N SER A 44 -3.10 13.45 6.69
CA SER A 44 -3.44 14.28 7.85
C SER A 44 -3.78 15.72 7.48
N SER A 45 -3.36 16.16 6.30
CA SER A 45 -3.69 17.47 5.73
C SER A 45 -3.94 17.32 4.24
N LEU A 46 -4.84 18.14 3.71
CA LEU A 46 -5.14 18.12 2.28
C LEU A 46 -4.02 18.81 1.48
N PRO A 47 -3.61 18.24 0.34
CA PRO A 47 -2.62 18.88 -0.53
C PRO A 47 -3.18 20.15 -1.17
N LYS A 48 -2.28 21.07 -1.53
CA LYS A 48 -2.64 22.27 -2.29
C LYS A 48 -3.19 21.93 -3.67
N GLN A 49 -2.57 20.95 -4.33
CA GLN A 49 -3.03 20.44 -5.62
C GLN A 49 -3.66 19.05 -5.44
N LYS A 50 -4.87 18.89 -5.94
CA LYS A 50 -5.60 17.61 -5.94
C LYS A 50 -5.72 17.08 -7.35
N TYR A 51 -5.71 15.76 -7.46
CA TYR A 51 -5.94 15.05 -8.73
C TYR A 51 -7.32 14.37 -8.70
N PRO A 52 -8.12 14.47 -9.78
CA PRO A 52 -9.51 14.00 -9.79
C PRO A 52 -9.64 12.47 -9.71
N ASP A 53 -8.57 11.75 -10.03
CA ASP A 53 -8.47 10.29 -9.98
C ASP A 53 -8.01 9.75 -8.61
N ILE A 54 -7.83 10.63 -7.61
CA ILE A 54 -7.44 10.28 -6.23
C ILE A 54 -8.48 10.84 -5.25
N GLU A 55 -9.07 9.97 -4.45
CA GLU A 55 -9.89 10.33 -3.29
C GLU A 55 -8.97 10.62 -2.09
N TYR A 56 -9.14 11.80 -1.46
CA TYR A 56 -8.35 12.21 -0.31
C TYR A 56 -9.14 11.99 0.97
N VAL A 57 -8.61 11.16 1.85
CA VAL A 57 -9.26 10.77 3.09
C VAL A 57 -8.47 11.30 4.28
N SER A 58 -9.14 12.06 5.15
CA SER A 58 -8.51 12.61 6.35
C SER A 58 -8.28 11.52 7.39
N ILE A 59 -7.05 11.47 7.92
CA ILE A 59 -6.63 10.59 9.01
C ILE A 59 -5.87 11.39 10.07
N PRO A 60 -5.72 10.87 11.30
CA PRO A 60 -4.80 11.43 12.29
C PRO A 60 -3.36 11.49 11.76
N PRO A 61 -2.52 12.43 12.24
CA PRO A 61 -1.14 12.53 11.83
C PRO A 61 -0.34 11.26 12.10
N LEU A 62 0.41 10.81 11.09
CA LEU A 62 1.34 9.68 11.18
C LEU A 62 2.72 10.22 11.60
N ASN A 63 2.93 10.40 12.90
CA ASN A 63 4.12 11.05 13.45
C ASN A 63 5.26 10.06 13.79
N SER A 64 5.01 8.77 13.64
CA SER A 64 5.97 7.72 13.97
C SER A 64 5.72 6.46 13.13
N VAL A 65 6.69 5.56 13.12
CA VAL A 65 6.53 4.21 12.54
C VAL A 65 5.40 3.46 13.24
N ASP A 66 5.24 3.64 14.55
CA ASP A 66 4.19 2.96 15.32
C ASP A 66 2.79 3.45 14.90
N SER A 67 2.58 4.76 14.71
CA SER A 67 1.30 5.28 14.22
C SER A 67 0.98 4.79 12.80
N TYR A 68 1.98 4.68 11.94
CA TYR A 68 1.82 4.08 10.61
C TYR A 68 1.48 2.59 10.72
N ASN A 69 2.19 1.84 11.56
CA ASN A 69 1.92 0.41 11.78
C ASN A 69 0.52 0.20 12.35
N GLN A 70 0.07 1.02 13.29
CA GLN A 70 -1.29 0.97 13.81
C GLN A 70 -2.32 1.15 12.68
N LEU A 71 -2.15 2.16 11.83
CA LEU A 71 -3.00 2.34 10.66
C LEU A 71 -3.04 1.09 9.78
N ILE A 72 -1.87 0.53 9.45
CA ILE A 72 -1.75 -0.58 8.50
C ILE A 72 -2.27 -1.91 9.07
N PHE A 73 -2.07 -2.18 10.35
CA PHE A 73 -2.46 -3.47 10.96
C PHE A 73 -3.83 -3.45 11.63
N GLN A 74 -4.26 -2.30 12.15
CA GLN A 74 -5.51 -2.22 12.91
C GLN A 74 -6.63 -1.49 12.16
N ASP A 75 -6.31 -0.47 11.37
CA ASP A 75 -7.32 0.41 10.81
C ASP A 75 -7.49 0.31 9.29
N LEU A 76 -6.57 -0.32 8.58
CA LEU A 76 -6.55 -0.33 7.11
C LEU A 76 -7.87 -0.82 6.49
N HIS A 77 -8.50 -1.84 7.09
CA HIS A 77 -9.77 -2.40 6.63
C HIS A 77 -10.92 -1.39 6.57
N LYS A 78 -10.83 -0.28 7.29
CA LYS A 78 -11.84 0.80 7.30
C LYS A 78 -11.81 1.67 6.05
N TYR A 79 -10.73 1.60 5.28
CA TYR A 79 -10.47 2.54 4.17
C TYR A 79 -10.69 1.95 2.78
N PHE A 80 -10.99 0.67 2.66
CA PHE A 80 -11.32 0.05 1.37
C PHE A 80 -12.38 -1.04 1.54
N GLU A 81 -13.16 -1.28 0.46
CA GLU A 81 -14.25 -2.27 0.43
C GLU A 81 -14.04 -3.36 -0.62
N THR A 82 -13.06 -3.18 -1.51
CA THR A 82 -12.66 -4.16 -2.52
C THR A 82 -12.06 -5.41 -1.88
N SER A 83 -11.92 -6.49 -2.63
CA SER A 83 -11.34 -7.74 -2.11
C SER A 83 -9.89 -7.59 -1.66
N HIS A 84 -9.17 -6.65 -2.30
CA HIS A 84 -7.76 -6.36 -1.99
C HIS A 84 -7.49 -4.87 -2.02
N CYS A 85 -6.42 -4.45 -1.35
CA CYS A 85 -5.78 -3.15 -1.56
C CYS A 85 -4.31 -3.34 -1.96
N LEU A 86 -3.85 -2.50 -2.89
CA LEU A 86 -2.43 -2.34 -3.21
C LEU A 86 -1.93 -1.10 -2.49
N ILE A 87 -1.02 -1.30 -1.53
CA ILE A 87 -0.34 -0.21 -0.84
C ILE A 87 0.86 0.22 -1.67
N VAL A 88 0.99 1.52 -1.87
CA VAL A 88 2.17 2.20 -2.40
C VAL A 88 2.59 3.31 -1.45
N GLN A 89 3.89 3.55 -1.33
CA GLN A 89 4.45 4.67 -0.58
C GLN A 89 5.04 5.71 -1.54
N ALA A 90 5.60 6.79 -1.00
CA ALA A 90 6.19 7.87 -1.78
C ALA A 90 7.33 7.41 -2.73
N ASP A 91 8.00 6.32 -2.38
CA ASP A 91 9.14 5.73 -3.07
C ASP A 91 8.80 4.42 -3.84
N SER A 92 7.52 4.07 -3.95
CA SER A 92 7.11 2.81 -4.58
C SER A 92 5.87 2.96 -5.46
N PHE A 93 5.89 2.34 -6.64
CA PHE A 93 4.80 2.41 -7.62
C PHE A 93 4.82 1.22 -8.59
N VAL A 94 3.73 1.01 -9.32
CA VAL A 94 3.67 -0.05 -10.33
C VAL A 94 4.44 0.39 -11.57
N VAL A 95 5.52 -0.32 -11.88
CA VAL A 95 6.38 -0.05 -13.06
C VAL A 95 5.83 -0.73 -14.31
N ASN A 96 5.35 -1.97 -14.20
CA ASN A 96 4.90 -2.76 -15.34
C ASN A 96 3.60 -3.51 -15.02
N SER A 97 2.50 -3.01 -15.56
CA SER A 97 1.17 -3.61 -15.40
C SER A 97 0.98 -4.93 -16.15
N ASP A 98 1.82 -5.21 -17.17
CA ASP A 98 1.71 -6.43 -17.98
C ASP A 98 2.13 -7.68 -17.21
N LEU A 99 2.87 -7.50 -16.13
CA LEU A 99 3.28 -8.59 -15.24
C LEU A 99 2.20 -8.97 -14.22
N TRP A 100 1.07 -8.27 -14.22
CA TRP A 100 -0.05 -8.62 -13.33
C TRP A 100 -0.58 -10.02 -13.67
N LYS A 101 -0.77 -10.81 -12.63
CA LYS A 101 -1.39 -12.13 -12.72
C LYS A 101 -2.65 -12.16 -11.88
N LYS A 102 -3.72 -12.75 -12.42
CA LYS A 102 -5.01 -12.86 -11.71
C LYS A 102 -4.89 -13.66 -10.41
N GLU A 103 -3.99 -14.63 -10.39
CA GLU A 103 -3.67 -15.49 -9.25
C GLU A 103 -3.12 -14.71 -8.05
N PHE A 104 -2.64 -13.47 -8.24
CA PHE A 104 -2.24 -12.62 -7.10
C PHE A 104 -3.39 -12.35 -6.13
N LEU A 105 -4.62 -12.40 -6.59
CA LEU A 105 -5.82 -12.23 -5.76
C LEU A 105 -6.20 -13.50 -4.96
N GLU A 106 -5.46 -14.57 -5.09
CA GLU A 106 -5.62 -15.78 -4.28
C GLU A 106 -4.81 -15.73 -2.98
N TYR A 107 -3.91 -14.74 -2.85
CA TYR A 107 -3.03 -14.58 -1.70
C TYR A 107 -3.53 -13.49 -0.77
N ASP A 108 -3.44 -13.73 0.53
CA ASP A 108 -3.77 -12.73 1.54
C ASP A 108 -2.70 -11.62 1.64
N TYR A 109 -1.45 -11.93 1.29
CA TYR A 109 -0.34 -10.97 1.30
C TYR A 109 0.69 -11.28 0.20
N ILE A 110 1.00 -10.24 -0.58
CA ILE A 110 2.16 -10.23 -1.48
C ILE A 110 2.92 -8.93 -1.23
N GLY A 111 4.19 -9.02 -0.86
CA GLY A 111 5.07 -7.87 -0.64
C GLY A 111 6.43 -8.06 -1.26
N GLY A 112 7.20 -7.00 -1.36
CA GLY A 112 8.59 -7.05 -1.80
C GLY A 112 9.42 -7.94 -0.87
N PRO A 113 10.35 -8.75 -1.41
CA PRO A 113 11.22 -9.56 -0.57
C PRO A 113 12.21 -8.67 0.19
N TRP A 114 12.49 -9.02 1.43
CA TRP A 114 13.61 -8.48 2.17
C TRP A 114 14.92 -9.13 1.73
N PRO A 115 16.07 -8.45 1.85
CA PRO A 115 17.37 -9.11 1.69
C PRO A 115 17.54 -10.20 2.74
N ASP A 116 18.42 -11.19 2.47
CA ASP A 116 18.68 -12.33 3.35
C ASP A 116 18.96 -11.95 4.81
N LYS A 117 19.59 -10.79 5.01
CA LYS A 117 19.90 -10.24 6.33
C LYS A 117 19.50 -8.77 6.39
N ILE A 118 18.86 -8.38 7.47
CA ILE A 118 18.49 -7.00 7.74
C ILE A 118 18.90 -6.59 9.14
N GLN A 119 19.58 -5.46 9.25
CA GLN A 119 19.90 -4.87 10.54
C GLN A 119 18.75 -3.97 10.98
N VAL A 120 17.98 -4.42 11.95
CA VAL A 120 16.80 -3.69 12.46
C VAL A 120 17.21 -2.66 13.51
N ARG A 121 18.22 -2.98 14.30
CA ARG A 121 18.82 -2.11 15.35
C ARG A 121 20.33 -2.39 15.42
N PRO A 122 21.13 -1.51 16.04
CA PRO A 122 22.58 -1.73 16.13
C PRO A 122 23.01 -3.13 16.56
N ASN A 123 22.25 -3.75 17.44
CA ASN A 123 22.55 -5.09 18.00
C ASN A 123 21.56 -6.18 17.56
N LEU A 124 20.68 -5.93 16.57
CA LEU A 124 19.69 -6.90 16.11
C LEU A 124 19.80 -7.09 14.59
N LEU A 125 20.43 -8.20 14.20
CA LEU A 125 20.49 -8.69 12.83
C LEU A 125 19.47 -9.82 12.67
N LEU A 126 18.52 -9.65 11.76
CA LEU A 126 17.58 -10.70 11.40
C LEU A 126 18.09 -11.47 10.19
N ASP A 127 18.09 -12.80 10.28
CA ASP A 127 18.33 -13.69 9.14
C ASP A 127 17.00 -14.11 8.54
N LEU A 128 16.71 -13.62 7.34
CA LEU A 128 15.42 -13.79 6.65
C LEU A 128 15.47 -14.82 5.51
N LYS A 129 16.59 -15.56 5.38
CA LYS A 129 16.77 -16.55 4.30
C LYS A 129 15.60 -17.51 4.12
N LYS A 130 14.92 -17.87 5.23
CA LYS A 130 13.78 -18.80 5.20
C LYS A 130 12.44 -18.13 4.98
N ASN A 131 12.34 -16.83 5.20
CA ASN A 131 11.08 -16.09 5.10
C ASN A 131 11.31 -14.61 4.76
N PRO A 132 11.69 -14.31 3.50
CA PRO A 132 12.07 -12.96 3.09
C PRO A 132 10.88 -12.02 2.88
N VAL A 133 9.65 -12.47 3.15
CA VAL A 133 8.42 -11.70 2.95
C VAL A 133 8.15 -10.80 4.14
N GLY A 134 7.79 -9.54 3.91
CA GLY A 134 7.46 -8.61 5.00
C GLY A 134 7.62 -7.14 4.68
N ASN A 135 8.18 -6.77 3.52
CA ASN A 135 8.23 -5.37 3.11
C ASN A 135 6.82 -4.88 2.77
N GLY A 136 6.27 -4.03 3.64
CA GLY A 136 4.90 -3.56 3.55
C GLY A 136 4.69 -2.31 2.71
N GLY A 137 5.77 -1.60 2.33
CA GLY A 137 5.72 -0.33 1.60
C GLY A 137 5.19 -0.45 0.18
N PHE A 138 5.38 -1.62 -0.45
CA PHE A 138 4.75 -2.01 -1.69
C PHE A 138 4.15 -3.41 -1.49
N SER A 139 2.85 -3.47 -1.22
CA SER A 139 2.22 -4.76 -0.89
C SER A 139 0.75 -4.82 -1.32
N LEU A 140 0.36 -5.99 -1.84
CA LEU A 140 -1.02 -6.37 -2.06
C LEU A 140 -1.54 -7.11 -0.82
N ARG A 141 -2.68 -6.68 -0.29
CA ARG A 141 -3.28 -7.25 0.93
C ARG A 141 -4.75 -7.55 0.71
N SER A 142 -5.21 -8.74 1.13
CA SER A 142 -6.62 -9.07 1.08
C SER A 142 -7.39 -8.32 2.18
N ARG A 143 -8.68 -8.09 1.95
CA ARG A 143 -9.58 -7.56 2.96
C ARG A 143 -9.66 -8.50 4.18
N LYS A 144 -9.70 -9.80 3.92
CA LYS A 144 -9.68 -10.83 4.98
C LYS A 144 -8.48 -10.69 5.91
N LEU A 145 -7.27 -10.50 5.35
CA LEU A 145 -6.06 -10.29 6.16
C LEU A 145 -6.22 -9.04 7.05
N THR A 146 -6.62 -7.91 6.47
CA THR A 146 -6.70 -6.64 7.19
C THR A 146 -7.79 -6.65 8.27
N GLU A 147 -8.91 -7.34 8.04
CA GLU A 147 -9.96 -7.55 9.05
C GLU A 147 -9.50 -8.52 10.16
N THR A 148 -8.65 -9.48 9.83
CA THR A 148 -8.10 -10.43 10.82
C THR A 148 -7.08 -9.75 11.72
N THR A 149 -6.13 -9.00 11.13
CA THR A 149 -5.09 -8.28 11.90
C THR A 149 -5.70 -7.22 12.82
N ALA A 150 -6.79 -6.58 12.42
CA ALA A 150 -7.51 -5.61 13.25
C ALA A 150 -8.09 -6.19 14.57
N LYS A 151 -8.24 -7.52 14.65
CA LYS A 151 -8.75 -8.22 15.85
C LYS A 151 -7.63 -8.70 16.79
N ILE A 152 -6.38 -8.58 16.36
CA ILE A 152 -5.23 -8.97 17.17
C ILE A 152 -4.83 -7.74 17.98
N ASN A 153 -5.04 -7.80 19.29
CA ASN A 153 -4.64 -6.76 20.24
C ASN A 153 -3.20 -6.97 20.71
#